data_b198f3b1145aa3834695276254601b1e
#
_entry.id   b198f3b1145aa3834695276254601b1e
#
_cell.length_a   1.000
_cell.length_b   1.000
_cell.length_c   1.000
_cell.angle_alpha   90.00
_cell.angle_beta   90.00
_cell.angle_gamma   90.00
#
_symmetry.space_group_name_H-M   'P 1'
#
loop_
_entity.id
_entity.type
_entity.pdbx_description
1 polymer ?
#
loop_
_entity_poly.entity_id
_entity_poly.type
_entity_poly.pdbx_seq_one_letter_code
_entity_poly.pdbx_strand_id
1 'polypeptide(L)'
;KMQMYLDMGIAVFALHSFKSRGVTSTVGEQVSATLPMIINDAYMALAALSSKPNIDIEKVAITGWSLGGGVSLFSAWKPIKDAVSPDYKFAAHLPFYPPCFIEPQDMRFTDAPIHILIGELDDWVPAEPCIELTSSLQELGYDIDITAYPESHHSFDRDSELRTIDHAYSLTDCRLIVDDSGVVKYNFNFGKFRSFNCF
;
A
#
# COMPACT_ATOMS: atom_id res chain seq x y z
N LYS A 1 7.87 -6.17 -15.31
CA LYS A 1 7.47 -6.70 -13.99
C LYS A 1 6.54 -7.92 -14.12
N MET A 2 5.40 -7.82 -14.82
CA MET A 2 4.50 -8.99 -15.01
C MET A 2 5.21 -10.20 -15.63
N GLN A 3 6.03 -9.98 -16.67
CA GLN A 3 6.78 -11.05 -17.32
C GLN A 3 7.71 -11.78 -16.34
N MET A 4 8.33 -11.07 -15.41
CA MET A 4 9.19 -11.66 -14.38
C MET A 4 8.43 -12.69 -13.52
N TYR A 5 7.22 -12.39 -13.08
CA TYR A 5 6.40 -13.33 -12.33
C TYR A 5 5.96 -14.52 -13.19
N LEU A 6 5.60 -14.28 -14.46
CA LEU A 6 5.23 -15.36 -15.39
C LEU A 6 6.42 -16.29 -15.64
N ASP A 7 7.63 -15.75 -15.76
CA ASP A 7 8.87 -16.55 -15.95
C ASP A 7 9.20 -17.40 -14.70
N MET A 8 8.73 -16.97 -13.52
CA MET A 8 8.78 -17.73 -12.26
C MET A 8 7.65 -18.77 -12.12
N GLY A 9 6.75 -18.90 -13.11
CA GLY A 9 5.62 -19.80 -13.08
C GLY A 9 4.44 -19.28 -12.25
N ILE A 10 4.40 -17.97 -11.92
CA ILE A 10 3.34 -17.34 -11.15
C ILE A 10 2.35 -16.68 -12.11
N ALA A 11 1.07 -17.05 -12.00
CA ALA A 11 0.00 -16.39 -12.75
C ALA A 11 -0.17 -14.94 -12.28
N VAL A 12 -0.41 -14.02 -13.21
CA VAL A 12 -0.54 -12.58 -12.91
C VAL A 12 -1.92 -12.08 -13.33
N PHE A 13 -2.61 -11.44 -12.41
CA PHE A 13 -3.84 -10.71 -12.65
C PHE A 13 -3.60 -9.21 -12.44
N ALA A 14 -3.73 -8.42 -13.50
CA ALA A 14 -3.55 -6.97 -13.43
C ALA A 14 -4.90 -6.27 -13.14
N LEU A 15 -5.01 -5.68 -11.96
CA LEU A 15 -6.18 -4.89 -11.57
C LEU A 15 -6.09 -3.46 -12.10
N HIS A 16 -7.16 -2.97 -12.74
CA HIS A 16 -7.26 -1.62 -13.30
C HIS A 16 -8.43 -0.84 -12.69
N SER A 17 -8.24 -0.26 -11.51
CA SER A 17 -9.29 0.46 -10.78
C SER A 17 -9.60 1.86 -11.31
N PHE A 18 -8.72 2.46 -12.10
CA PHE A 18 -8.87 3.86 -12.56
C PHE A 18 -9.81 3.98 -13.76
N LYS A 19 -9.63 3.12 -14.77
CA LYS A 19 -10.36 3.24 -16.04
C LYS A 19 -11.88 3.19 -15.87
N SER A 20 -12.39 2.32 -15.00
CA SER A 20 -13.82 2.19 -14.70
C SER A 20 -14.42 3.43 -14.02
N ARG A 21 -13.57 4.27 -13.41
CA ARG A 21 -13.93 5.52 -12.73
C ARG A 21 -13.65 6.78 -13.57
N GLY A 22 -13.15 6.62 -14.80
CA GLY A 22 -12.74 7.74 -15.64
C GLY A 22 -11.50 8.48 -15.11
N VAL A 23 -10.74 7.87 -14.18
CA VAL A 23 -9.53 8.45 -13.60
C VAL A 23 -8.34 8.07 -14.47
N THR A 24 -7.47 9.02 -14.76
CA THR A 24 -6.23 8.82 -15.53
C THR A 24 -4.99 8.93 -14.66
N SER A 25 -5.06 9.69 -13.56
CA SER A 25 -3.96 9.90 -12.62
C SER A 25 -4.54 10.27 -11.25
N THR A 26 -3.82 9.90 -10.17
CA THR A 26 -4.10 10.34 -8.80
C THR A 26 -3.03 11.29 -8.27
N VAL A 27 -2.07 11.68 -9.10
CA VAL A 27 -1.09 12.72 -8.79
C VAL A 27 -1.82 14.06 -8.73
N GLY A 28 -1.87 14.69 -7.55
CA GLY A 28 -2.56 15.96 -7.32
C GLY A 28 -4.08 15.86 -7.12
N GLU A 29 -4.69 14.65 -7.20
CA GLU A 29 -6.10 14.42 -6.89
C GLU A 29 -6.29 12.95 -6.46
N GLN A 30 -6.80 12.71 -5.25
CA GLN A 30 -6.89 11.38 -4.67
C GLN A 30 -8.30 10.98 -4.19
N VAL A 31 -9.32 11.79 -4.50
CA VAL A 31 -10.70 11.52 -4.04
C VAL A 31 -11.53 10.70 -5.04
N SER A 32 -11.18 10.75 -6.32
CA SER A 32 -11.88 9.99 -7.38
C SER A 32 -11.53 8.50 -7.39
N ALA A 33 -10.38 8.12 -6.82
CA ALA A 33 -9.95 6.74 -6.63
C ALA A 33 -9.20 6.61 -5.30
N THR A 34 -9.96 6.49 -4.22
CA THR A 34 -9.39 6.41 -2.86
C THR A 34 -8.80 5.03 -2.57
N LEU A 35 -7.89 4.97 -1.60
CA LEU A 35 -7.29 3.73 -1.13
C LEU A 35 -8.34 2.65 -0.76
N PRO A 36 -9.38 2.93 0.06
CA PRO A 36 -10.43 1.95 0.36
C PRO A 36 -11.20 1.47 -0.86
N MET A 37 -11.48 2.33 -1.84
CA MET A 37 -12.16 1.92 -3.07
C MET A 37 -11.34 0.88 -3.84
N ILE A 38 -10.03 1.08 -3.94
CA ILE A 38 -9.15 0.17 -4.68
C ILE A 38 -8.92 -1.12 -3.88
N ILE A 39 -8.87 -1.07 -2.55
CA ILE A 39 -8.83 -2.27 -1.71
C ILE A 39 -10.09 -3.11 -1.91
N ASN A 40 -11.27 -2.49 -1.95
CA ASN A 40 -12.51 -3.20 -2.28
C ASN A 40 -12.44 -3.85 -3.66
N ASP A 41 -11.95 -3.16 -4.69
CA ASP A 41 -11.76 -3.73 -6.02
C ASP A 41 -10.81 -4.94 -5.99
N ALA A 42 -9.74 -4.88 -5.19
CA ALA A 42 -8.79 -5.98 -5.05
C ALA A 42 -9.44 -7.23 -4.42
N TYR A 43 -10.27 -7.05 -3.41
CA TYR A 43 -11.02 -8.15 -2.81
C TYR A 43 -12.13 -8.69 -3.71
N MET A 44 -12.81 -7.83 -4.48
CA MET A 44 -13.76 -8.26 -5.49
C MET A 44 -13.08 -9.08 -6.59
N ALA A 45 -11.87 -8.69 -6.99
CA ALA A 45 -11.05 -9.47 -7.92
C ALA A 45 -10.65 -10.83 -7.34
N LEU A 46 -10.22 -10.87 -6.06
CA LEU A 46 -9.89 -12.09 -5.34
C LEU A 46 -11.10 -13.07 -5.30
N ALA A 47 -12.28 -12.54 -4.95
CA ALA A 47 -13.53 -13.31 -4.96
C ALA A 47 -13.86 -13.84 -6.37
N ALA A 48 -13.64 -13.05 -7.42
CA ALA A 48 -13.84 -13.51 -8.80
C ALA A 48 -12.83 -14.60 -9.21
N LEU A 49 -11.60 -14.53 -8.70
CA LEU A 49 -10.56 -15.54 -8.95
C LEU A 49 -10.88 -16.86 -8.24
N SER A 50 -11.56 -16.88 -7.10
CA SER A 50 -11.91 -18.10 -6.37
C SER A 50 -12.78 -19.06 -7.19
N SER A 51 -13.50 -18.56 -8.18
CA SER A 51 -14.31 -19.38 -9.10
C SER A 51 -13.51 -20.00 -10.27
N LYS A 52 -12.21 -19.69 -10.39
CA LYS A 52 -11.38 -20.15 -11.51
C LYS A 52 -10.71 -21.49 -11.17
N PRO A 53 -10.91 -22.55 -11.98
CA PRO A 53 -10.47 -23.92 -11.63
C PRO A 53 -8.92 -24.06 -11.54
N ASN A 54 -8.18 -23.15 -12.15
CA ASN A 54 -6.72 -23.19 -12.18
C ASN A 54 -6.06 -22.23 -11.16
N ILE A 55 -6.84 -21.59 -10.28
CA ILE A 55 -6.34 -20.67 -9.27
C ILE A 55 -6.51 -21.31 -7.89
N ASP A 56 -5.42 -21.48 -7.20
CA ASP A 56 -5.41 -21.80 -5.77
C ASP A 56 -5.58 -20.50 -4.98
N ILE A 57 -6.78 -20.28 -4.47
CA ILE A 57 -7.14 -19.04 -3.78
C ILE A 57 -6.31 -18.81 -2.52
N GLU A 58 -5.84 -19.88 -1.87
CA GLU A 58 -5.00 -19.81 -0.67
C GLU A 58 -3.54 -19.42 -0.99
N LYS A 59 -3.21 -19.27 -2.28
CA LYS A 59 -1.88 -18.86 -2.76
C LYS A 59 -1.88 -17.56 -3.55
N VAL A 60 -2.93 -16.78 -3.47
CA VAL A 60 -3.01 -15.49 -4.16
C VAL A 60 -2.37 -14.42 -3.29
N ALA A 61 -1.24 -13.91 -3.72
CA ALA A 61 -0.57 -12.74 -3.13
C ALA A 61 -1.00 -11.44 -3.81
N ILE A 62 -0.84 -10.33 -3.11
CA ILE A 62 -1.09 -8.98 -3.65
C ILE A 62 0.20 -8.16 -3.65
N THR A 63 0.45 -7.47 -4.76
CA THR A 63 1.55 -6.51 -4.89
C THR A 63 1.06 -5.24 -5.58
N GLY A 64 1.74 -4.13 -5.31
CA GLY A 64 1.41 -2.86 -5.93
C GLY A 64 2.45 -1.79 -5.61
N TRP A 65 2.39 -0.67 -6.31
CA TRP A 65 3.37 0.41 -6.30
C TRP A 65 2.74 1.72 -5.87
N SER A 66 3.37 2.48 -4.98
CA SER A 66 2.88 3.78 -4.50
C SER A 66 1.47 3.64 -3.91
N LEU A 67 0.45 4.28 -4.48
CA LEU A 67 -0.95 4.05 -4.10
C LEU A 67 -1.33 2.56 -4.13
N GLY A 68 -0.88 1.82 -5.16
CA GLY A 68 -1.03 0.37 -5.22
C GLY A 68 -0.24 -0.38 -4.15
N GLY A 69 0.88 0.16 -3.69
CA GLY A 69 1.62 -0.31 -2.52
C GLY A 69 0.79 -0.15 -1.25
N GLY A 70 0.10 0.99 -1.10
CA GLY A 70 -0.88 1.19 -0.03
C GLY A 70 -2.03 0.17 -0.09
N VAL A 71 -2.56 -0.11 -1.29
CA VAL A 71 -3.58 -1.16 -1.47
C VAL A 71 -3.04 -2.51 -1.00
N SER A 72 -1.81 -2.87 -1.40
CA SER A 72 -1.18 -4.11 -0.96
C SER A 72 -1.00 -4.17 0.56
N LEU A 73 -0.48 -3.11 1.19
CA LEU A 73 -0.26 -3.04 2.63
C LEU A 73 -1.57 -3.10 3.42
N PHE A 74 -2.48 -2.15 3.14
CA PHE A 74 -3.69 -1.99 3.95
C PHE A 74 -4.80 -3.00 3.62
N SER A 75 -4.67 -3.82 2.58
CA SER A 75 -5.52 -5.00 2.43
C SER A 75 -5.23 -6.08 3.49
N ALA A 76 -4.08 -6.01 4.18
CA ALA A 76 -3.81 -6.84 5.37
C ALA A 76 -4.43 -6.25 6.66
N TRP A 77 -4.81 -4.98 6.69
CA TRP A 77 -5.38 -4.34 7.86
C TRP A 77 -6.81 -4.83 8.13
N LYS A 78 -7.02 -5.51 9.27
CA LYS A 78 -8.27 -6.20 9.58
C LYS A 78 -9.51 -5.32 9.57
N PRO A 79 -9.53 -4.08 10.11
CA PRO A 79 -10.73 -3.25 10.05
C PRO A 79 -11.26 -3.03 8.63
N ILE A 80 -10.39 -2.73 7.65
CA ILE A 80 -10.84 -2.58 6.26
C ILE A 80 -11.11 -3.93 5.58
N LYS A 81 -10.26 -4.93 5.82
CA LYS A 81 -10.42 -6.28 5.29
C LYS A 81 -11.77 -6.88 5.72
N ASP A 82 -12.08 -6.84 6.99
CA ASP A 82 -13.32 -7.43 7.53
C ASP A 82 -14.57 -6.67 7.06
N ALA A 83 -14.45 -5.36 6.80
CA ALA A 83 -15.54 -4.54 6.24
C ALA A 83 -15.84 -4.85 4.77
N VAL A 84 -14.81 -5.12 3.95
CA VAL A 84 -14.98 -5.30 2.48
C VAL A 84 -15.05 -6.77 2.05
N SER A 85 -14.42 -7.67 2.79
CA SER A 85 -14.31 -9.10 2.45
C SER A 85 -14.04 -9.98 3.66
N PRO A 86 -15.04 -10.32 4.47
CA PRO A 86 -14.84 -11.18 5.64
C PRO A 86 -14.32 -12.58 5.27
N ASP A 87 -14.69 -13.11 4.11
CA ASP A 87 -14.48 -14.51 3.72
C ASP A 87 -13.13 -14.76 3.02
N TYR A 88 -12.49 -13.72 2.47
CA TYR A 88 -11.27 -13.87 1.69
C TYR A 88 -10.10 -13.12 2.33
N LYS A 89 -8.89 -13.64 2.14
CA LYS A 89 -7.63 -12.97 2.49
C LYS A 89 -6.58 -13.25 1.42
N PHE A 90 -5.64 -12.34 1.27
CA PHE A 90 -4.45 -12.60 0.47
C PHE A 90 -3.47 -13.46 1.26
N ALA A 91 -2.72 -14.32 0.55
CA ALA A 91 -1.73 -15.23 1.13
C ALA A 91 -0.41 -14.52 1.51
N ALA A 92 -0.11 -13.41 0.85
CA ALA A 92 1.06 -12.58 1.13
C ALA A 92 0.87 -11.17 0.55
N HIS A 93 1.60 -10.21 1.10
CA HIS A 93 1.56 -8.80 0.70
C HIS A 93 2.98 -8.31 0.37
N LEU A 94 3.18 -7.77 -0.84
CA LEU A 94 4.45 -7.20 -1.29
C LEU A 94 4.24 -5.75 -1.73
N PRO A 95 4.12 -4.80 -0.79
CA PRO A 95 3.95 -3.38 -1.09
C PRO A 95 5.27 -2.72 -1.47
N PHE A 96 5.29 -2.02 -2.62
CA PHE A 96 6.40 -1.16 -3.03
C PHE A 96 6.07 0.29 -2.67
N TYR A 97 6.96 0.91 -1.90
CA TYR A 97 6.89 2.30 -1.43
C TYR A 97 5.46 2.75 -1.07
N PRO A 98 4.82 2.04 -0.10
CA PRO A 98 3.45 2.32 0.33
C PRO A 98 3.37 3.60 1.17
N PRO A 99 2.19 4.27 1.23
CA PRO A 99 1.99 5.50 2.02
C PRO A 99 1.82 5.20 3.52
N CYS A 100 2.88 4.74 4.21
CA CYS A 100 2.86 4.40 5.62
C CYS A 100 2.65 5.62 6.55
N PHE A 101 2.73 6.84 6.03
CA PHE A 101 2.34 8.04 6.78
C PHE A 101 0.85 8.05 7.16
N ILE A 102 0.05 7.14 6.64
CA ILE A 102 -1.29 6.79 7.11
C ILE A 102 -1.14 5.71 8.18
N GLU A 103 -1.22 6.10 9.45
CA GLU A 103 -1.00 5.22 10.60
C GLU A 103 -2.33 4.63 11.08
N PRO A 104 -2.49 3.29 11.09
CA PRO A 104 -3.66 2.66 11.68
C PRO A 104 -3.66 2.85 13.20
N GLN A 105 -4.76 3.32 13.77
CA GLN A 105 -4.94 3.35 15.23
C GLN A 105 -5.16 1.93 15.80
N ASP A 106 -5.88 1.09 15.06
CA ASP A 106 -6.07 -0.31 15.36
C ASP A 106 -4.98 -1.13 14.65
N MET A 107 -4.06 -1.71 15.41
CA MET A 107 -2.91 -2.44 14.87
C MET A 107 -3.21 -3.92 14.56
N ARG A 108 -4.48 -4.29 14.37
CA ARG A 108 -4.83 -5.65 13.96
C ARG A 108 -4.66 -5.83 12.45
N PHE A 109 -3.75 -6.71 12.08
CA PHE A 109 -3.49 -7.14 10.71
C PHE A 109 -3.86 -8.62 10.53
N THR A 110 -3.85 -9.11 9.29
CA THR A 110 -3.97 -10.55 8.99
C THR A 110 -2.66 -11.26 9.32
N ASP A 111 -2.69 -12.59 9.41
CA ASP A 111 -1.50 -13.42 9.68
C ASP A 111 -0.63 -13.63 8.43
N ALA A 112 -1.03 -13.08 7.28
CA ALA A 112 -0.29 -13.21 6.03
C ALA A 112 1.03 -12.42 6.10
N PRO A 113 2.14 -12.96 5.60
CA PRO A 113 3.42 -12.27 5.59
C PRO A 113 3.37 -10.99 4.75
N ILE A 114 4.05 -9.95 5.23
CA ILE A 114 4.16 -8.65 4.57
C ILE A 114 5.64 -8.34 4.38
N HIS A 115 6.06 -7.96 3.15
CA HIS A 115 7.41 -7.48 2.92
C HIS A 115 7.38 -6.14 2.19
N ILE A 116 7.72 -5.07 2.89
CA ILE A 116 7.76 -3.71 2.34
C ILE A 116 9.08 -3.46 1.63
N LEU A 117 9.03 -2.88 0.42
CA LEU A 117 10.19 -2.44 -0.33
C LEU A 117 10.10 -0.92 -0.53
N ILE A 118 11.10 -0.16 -0.06
CA ILE A 118 11.06 1.31 -0.08
C ILE A 118 12.44 1.90 -0.32
N GLY A 119 12.51 3.09 -0.92
CA GLY A 119 13.76 3.84 -1.08
C GLY A 119 14.01 4.74 0.12
N GLU A 120 15.27 4.81 0.60
CA GLU A 120 15.65 5.69 1.73
C GLU A 120 15.54 7.17 1.38
N LEU A 121 15.73 7.54 0.11
CA LEU A 121 15.64 8.91 -0.39
C LEU A 121 14.27 9.24 -1.00
N ASP A 122 13.24 8.47 -0.66
CA ASP A 122 11.89 8.74 -1.14
C ASP A 122 11.37 10.04 -0.49
N ASP A 123 11.34 11.10 -1.28
CA ASP A 123 10.89 12.44 -0.87
C ASP A 123 9.40 12.68 -1.18
N TRP A 124 8.74 11.70 -1.76
CA TRP A 124 7.29 11.70 -1.98
C TRP A 124 6.56 10.96 -0.85
N VAL A 125 6.96 9.71 -0.62
CA VAL A 125 6.41 8.83 0.41
C VAL A 125 7.57 8.37 1.30
N PRO A 126 7.78 8.98 2.47
CA PRO A 126 8.99 8.77 3.26
C PRO A 126 9.09 7.34 3.81
N ALA A 127 10.34 6.84 3.91
CA ALA A 127 10.62 5.50 4.42
C ALA A 127 10.42 5.38 5.94
N GLU A 128 10.68 6.45 6.71
CA GLU A 128 10.64 6.43 8.17
C GLU A 128 9.31 5.91 8.75
N PRO A 129 8.10 6.35 8.29
CA PRO A 129 6.84 5.79 8.79
C PRO A 129 6.68 4.29 8.49
N CYS A 130 7.22 3.80 7.38
CA CYS A 130 7.16 2.38 7.05
C CYS A 130 8.06 1.55 8.00
N ILE A 131 9.22 2.09 8.37
CA ILE A 131 10.13 1.48 9.34
C ILE A 131 9.48 1.43 10.72
N GLU A 132 8.84 2.54 11.16
CA GLU A 132 8.12 2.63 12.42
C GLU A 132 6.93 1.65 12.48
N LEU A 133 6.10 1.61 11.44
CA LEU A 133 4.98 0.68 11.33
C LEU A 133 5.45 -0.79 11.36
N THR A 134 6.52 -1.10 10.62
CA THR A 134 7.11 -2.45 10.61
C THR A 134 7.57 -2.85 12.01
N SER A 135 8.32 -1.99 12.70
CA SER A 135 8.80 -2.26 14.06
C SER A 135 7.64 -2.50 15.03
N SER A 136 6.60 -1.65 14.98
CA SER A 136 5.43 -1.77 15.83
C SER A 136 4.66 -3.09 15.60
N LEU A 137 4.52 -3.50 14.34
CA LEU A 137 3.86 -4.76 14.01
C LEU A 137 4.70 -5.99 14.39
N GLN A 138 6.03 -5.92 14.24
CA GLN A 138 6.95 -6.98 14.70
C GLN A 138 6.88 -7.16 16.22
N GLU A 139 6.82 -6.08 16.99
CA GLU A 139 6.64 -6.11 18.45
C GLU A 139 5.31 -6.79 18.86
N LEU A 140 4.27 -6.68 18.03
CA LEU A 140 3.00 -7.37 18.21
C LEU A 140 2.98 -8.82 17.70
N GLY A 141 4.10 -9.30 17.13
CA GLY A 141 4.27 -10.68 16.67
C GLY A 141 3.79 -10.97 15.23
N TYR A 142 3.57 -9.94 14.41
CA TYR A 142 3.22 -10.14 13.00
C TYR A 142 4.45 -10.50 12.17
N ASP A 143 4.26 -11.32 11.13
CA ASP A 143 5.27 -11.66 10.13
C ASP A 143 5.37 -10.52 9.09
N ILE A 144 6.13 -9.50 9.44
CA ILE A 144 6.37 -8.33 8.58
C ILE A 144 7.84 -8.00 8.53
N ASP A 145 8.33 -7.63 7.36
CA ASP A 145 9.70 -7.18 7.15
C ASP A 145 9.74 -5.98 6.18
N ILE A 146 10.86 -5.27 6.17
CA ILE A 146 11.10 -4.12 5.31
C ILE A 146 12.51 -4.15 4.74
N THR A 147 12.62 -3.89 3.43
CA THR A 147 13.88 -3.59 2.76
C THR A 147 13.90 -2.12 2.36
N ALA A 148 14.69 -1.33 3.05
CA ALA A 148 14.99 0.05 2.67
C ALA A 148 16.24 0.04 1.77
N TYR A 149 16.09 0.54 0.54
CA TYR A 149 17.17 0.59 -0.44
C TYR A 149 17.94 1.90 -0.33
N PRO A 150 19.26 1.86 -0.01
CA PRO A 150 20.09 3.06 0.04
C PRO A 150 20.08 3.81 -1.29
N GLU A 151 20.19 5.14 -1.23
CA GLU A 151 20.29 6.02 -2.41
C GLU A 151 19.14 5.90 -3.43
N SER A 152 18.03 5.26 -3.04
CA SER A 152 16.88 5.03 -3.90
C SER A 152 15.73 5.98 -3.61
N HIS A 153 15.15 6.55 -4.65
CA HIS A 153 14.00 7.46 -4.61
C HIS A 153 12.67 6.74 -4.87
N HIS A 154 11.57 7.50 -4.88
CA HIS A 154 10.25 6.98 -5.25
C HIS A 154 10.28 6.33 -6.64
N SER A 155 9.65 5.17 -6.79
CA SER A 155 9.64 4.41 -8.05
C SER A 155 11.03 3.90 -8.49
N PHE A 156 11.93 3.59 -7.55
CA PHE A 156 13.30 3.12 -7.80
C PHE A 156 13.40 1.87 -8.71
N ASP A 157 12.33 1.13 -8.81
CA ASP A 157 12.23 -0.10 -9.62
C ASP A 157 11.78 0.17 -11.08
N ARG A 158 11.75 1.45 -11.51
CA ARG A 158 11.46 1.83 -12.90
C ARG A 158 12.75 1.93 -13.72
N ASP A 159 12.66 1.52 -14.97
CA ASP A 159 13.71 1.73 -15.97
C ASP A 159 13.53 3.12 -16.60
N SER A 160 13.84 4.17 -15.84
CA SER A 160 13.77 5.56 -16.28
C SER A 160 14.68 6.42 -15.44
N GLU A 161 15.20 7.50 -16.01
CA GLU A 161 16.00 8.48 -15.30
C GLU A 161 15.20 9.15 -14.15
N LEU A 162 15.92 9.50 -13.07
CA LEU A 162 15.37 10.28 -11.97
C LEU A 162 14.92 11.65 -12.48
N ARG A 163 13.73 12.09 -12.08
CA ARG A 163 13.17 13.39 -12.45
C ARG A 163 12.30 13.95 -11.35
N THR A 164 12.30 15.27 -11.21
CA THR A 164 11.37 15.99 -10.34
C THR A 164 10.00 16.14 -11.02
N ILE A 165 8.95 16.05 -10.23
CA ILE A 165 7.56 16.29 -10.67
C ILE A 165 7.01 17.47 -9.87
N ASP A 166 7.06 18.65 -10.45
CA ASP A 166 6.80 19.93 -9.77
C ASP A 166 5.37 20.07 -9.19
N HIS A 167 4.41 19.31 -9.72
CA HIS A 167 3.00 19.33 -9.27
C HIS A 167 2.66 18.15 -8.34
N ALA A 168 3.63 17.32 -7.95
CA ALA A 168 3.43 16.27 -6.98
C ALA A 168 3.54 16.81 -5.55
N TYR A 169 2.74 16.26 -4.64
CA TYR A 169 2.85 16.58 -3.22
C TYR A 169 4.07 15.86 -2.62
N SER A 170 4.83 16.54 -1.76
CA SER A 170 5.75 15.89 -0.84
C SER A 170 5.00 15.56 0.45
N LEU A 171 5.03 14.29 0.86
CA LEU A 171 4.31 13.80 2.03
C LEU A 171 5.28 13.48 3.19
N THR A 172 6.50 13.98 3.11
CA THR A 172 7.58 13.72 4.08
C THR A 172 7.26 14.17 5.50
N ASP A 173 6.54 15.30 5.64
CA ASP A 173 6.12 15.84 6.94
C ASP A 173 4.68 15.43 7.32
N CYS A 174 4.06 14.53 6.55
CA CYS A 174 2.69 14.11 6.76
C CYS A 174 2.62 12.92 7.72
N ARG A 175 1.73 13.01 8.70
CA ARG A 175 1.35 11.91 9.58
C ARG A 175 -0.14 11.96 9.81
N LEU A 176 -0.84 10.94 9.36
CA LEU A 176 -2.28 10.80 9.50
C LEU A 176 -2.58 9.57 10.36
N ILE A 177 -3.55 9.66 11.24
CA ILE A 177 -4.08 8.51 11.99
C ILE A 177 -5.42 8.15 11.38
N VAL A 178 -5.62 6.86 11.10
CA VAL A 178 -6.91 6.31 10.68
C VAL A 178 -7.43 5.38 11.78
N ASP A 179 -8.66 5.65 12.25
CA ASP A 179 -9.34 4.76 13.20
C ASP A 179 -10.07 3.61 12.48
N ASP A 180 -10.59 2.66 13.24
CA ASP A 180 -11.30 1.46 12.74
C ASP A 180 -12.64 1.79 12.03
N SER A 181 -13.15 3.00 12.22
CA SER A 181 -14.33 3.52 11.50
C SER A 181 -13.96 4.21 10.18
N GLY A 182 -12.67 4.33 9.87
CA GLY A 182 -12.15 5.00 8.67
C GLY A 182 -12.04 6.51 8.78
N VAL A 183 -12.22 7.08 10.00
CA VAL A 183 -12.01 8.51 10.22
C VAL A 183 -10.53 8.81 10.24
N VAL A 184 -10.11 9.76 9.40
CA VAL A 184 -8.72 10.19 9.27
C VAL A 184 -8.51 11.48 10.05
N LYS A 185 -7.46 11.52 10.87
CA LYS A 185 -7.08 12.67 11.70
C LYS A 185 -5.59 12.96 11.50
N TYR A 186 -5.19 14.22 11.65
CA TYR A 186 -3.77 14.57 11.71
C TYR A 186 -3.17 14.10 13.04
N ASN A 187 -1.97 13.53 12.97
CA ASN A 187 -1.20 13.18 14.15
C ASN A 187 -0.41 14.39 14.66
N PHE A 188 -1.02 15.19 15.56
CA PHE A 188 -0.40 16.37 16.16
C PHE A 188 0.69 16.07 17.21
N ASN A 189 0.85 14.80 17.63
CA ASN A 189 1.85 14.40 18.64
C ASN A 189 3.27 14.31 18.08
N PHE A 190 3.46 14.41 16.78
CA PHE A 190 4.76 14.44 16.13
C PHE A 190 5.38 15.85 16.21
N GLY A 191 5.71 16.29 17.37
CA GLY A 191 6.54 17.34 17.96
C GLY A 191 7.22 18.43 17.14
N LYS A 192 6.84 18.69 15.88
CA LYS A 192 7.30 19.82 15.08
C LYS A 192 6.14 20.34 14.23
N PHE A 193 5.60 21.48 14.63
CA PHE A 193 4.81 22.34 13.74
C PHE A 193 5.68 22.70 12.51
N ARG A 194 5.66 21.88 11.50
CA ARG A 194 6.06 22.25 10.15
C ARG A 194 4.80 22.22 9.30
N SER A 195 4.48 23.33 8.70
CA SER A 195 3.40 23.69 7.78
C SER A 195 2.45 22.53 7.36
N PHE A 196 1.15 22.80 7.43
CA PHE A 196 0.04 21.95 6.93
C PHE A 196 0.17 21.61 5.42
N ASN A 197 1.13 20.82 5.02
CA ASN A 197 1.37 20.47 3.62
C ASN A 197 1.17 18.96 3.39
N CYS A 198 0.11 18.37 3.94
CA CYS A 198 -0.33 17.03 3.56
C CYS A 198 -1.18 17.01 2.26
N PHE A 199 -1.58 18.17 1.73
CA PHE A 199 -2.35 18.35 0.49
C PHE A 199 -2.11 19.72 -0.11
#